data_a8c71769efd82e0bd9858264588c82c6
#
_entry.id   a8c71769efd82e0bd9858264588c82c6
#
_cell.length_a   1.000
_cell.length_b   1.000
_cell.length_c   1.000
_cell.angle_alpha   90.00
_cell.angle_beta   90.00
_cell.angle_gamma   90.00
#
_symmetry.space_group_name_H-M   'P 1'
#
loop_
_entity.id
_entity.type
_entity.pdbx_description
1 polymer ?
#
loop_
_entity_poly.entity_id
_entity_poly.type
_entity_poly.pdbx_seq_one_letter_code
_entity_poly.pdbx_strand_id
1 'polypeptide(L)'
;IKAWIIKHVLANPKKSIVLPILFTLFMGMGVNYLVIDDDMMAMLPETLESKMSWDAVQDEFGSTEVIFIAFGNKNKTIYHPKAFSLLWSLTKDLEALKEVEKVSSIATLSRIDSQDGFMEISDLQPDQELSLNQIDQIKDYLEKNSSIKQRAVSQNDEYFNIMIQPYEDIPHDVMRDVVVAVGDSVLSDDYDIHYGGTAYITGSVPTMIRNDITVLLRIGLLIMAVVLMINLRNIFAVMMVFAVIIQSLVVMAGFMGWMVFLTGSERFYFTIINSSMPIILLTIANSDGVHFVAKFFKEMRKKKDVNKSLEVTMDTILVPIFLTSLTTIAAFSSLSFAPIKQLMGYGICISVGIAHAFILSTTFLPAAISIKKWDMSSSAVTRASVFERAITYFGKKVTSNPKLILSGGILIGLVGIVGLFYLKVDVNIASFFRQGTEFRDSIDFIDQEMTGTMDVRVRLEGSMKNPSTLNEMVDLQKMLENNKKVTTSYSIADVV
;
A
#
# COMPACT_ATOMS: atom_id res chain seq x y z
N ILE A 1 12.75 16.74 37.73
CA ILE A 1 11.88 16.74 36.51
C ILE A 1 10.49 16.17 36.85
N LYS A 2 10.35 14.92 37.35
CA LYS A 2 9.08 14.28 37.67
C LYS A 2 8.19 15.13 38.60
N ALA A 3 8.68 15.54 39.76
CA ALA A 3 7.94 16.36 40.72
C ALA A 3 7.54 17.72 40.15
N TRP A 4 8.37 18.30 39.29
CA TRP A 4 8.08 19.55 38.59
C TRP A 4 6.91 19.39 37.61
N ILE A 5 6.89 18.30 36.78
CA ILE A 5 5.80 18.00 35.86
C ILE A 5 4.47 17.86 36.61
N ILE A 6 4.45 17.04 37.67
CA ILE A 6 3.26 16.80 38.48
C ILE A 6 2.71 18.13 39.03
N LYS A 7 3.58 18.93 39.69
CA LYS A 7 3.18 20.23 40.25
C LYS A 7 2.68 21.19 39.17
N HIS A 8 3.38 21.28 38.05
CA HIS A 8 3.03 22.24 36.99
C HIS A 8 1.71 21.90 36.30
N VAL A 9 1.49 20.62 35.95
CA VAL A 9 0.28 20.14 35.28
C VAL A 9 -0.95 20.30 36.17
N LEU A 10 -0.85 19.94 37.46
CA LEU A 10 -1.98 20.05 38.38
C LEU A 10 -2.24 21.49 38.84
N ALA A 11 -1.23 22.36 38.86
CA ALA A 11 -1.41 23.79 39.16
C ALA A 11 -2.00 24.59 38.02
N ASN A 12 -1.74 24.18 36.76
CA ASN A 12 -2.18 24.91 35.53
C ASN A 12 -2.93 24.01 34.55
N PRO A 13 -4.02 23.34 34.93
CA PRO A 13 -4.65 22.34 34.09
C PRO A 13 -5.18 22.92 32.78
N LYS A 14 -5.69 24.16 32.75
CA LYS A 14 -6.17 24.81 31.52
C LYS A 14 -5.04 25.02 30.49
N LYS A 15 -3.86 25.47 30.95
CA LYS A 15 -2.71 25.62 30.06
C LYS A 15 -2.22 24.28 29.53
N SER A 16 -2.20 23.26 30.38
CA SER A 16 -1.80 21.89 30.00
C SER A 16 -2.78 21.18 29.03
N ILE A 17 -4.00 21.71 28.89
CA ILE A 17 -4.96 21.26 27.86
C ILE A 17 -4.81 22.08 26.59
N VAL A 18 -4.80 23.41 26.72
CA VAL A 18 -4.86 24.34 25.55
C VAL A 18 -3.58 24.27 24.73
N LEU A 19 -2.40 24.23 25.36
CA LEU A 19 -1.13 24.26 24.64
C LEU A 19 -0.93 23.06 23.71
N PRO A 20 -1.16 21.80 24.12
CA PRO A 20 -1.09 20.66 23.22
C PRO A 20 -2.13 20.70 22.10
N ILE A 21 -3.35 21.18 22.37
CA ILE A 21 -4.38 21.35 21.33
C ILE A 21 -3.93 22.35 20.27
N LEU A 22 -3.42 23.51 20.67
CA LEU A 22 -2.88 24.51 19.72
C LEU A 22 -1.72 23.95 18.91
N PHE A 23 -0.83 23.20 19.54
CA PHE A 23 0.27 22.52 18.84
C PHE A 23 -0.26 21.49 17.85
N THR A 24 -1.26 20.70 18.24
CA THR A 24 -1.91 19.74 17.34
C THR A 24 -2.57 20.42 16.14
N LEU A 25 -3.27 21.55 16.36
CA LEU A 25 -3.87 22.32 15.28
C LEU A 25 -2.82 22.88 14.32
N PHE A 26 -1.73 23.44 14.86
CA PHE A 26 -0.62 23.91 14.05
C PHE A 26 0.01 22.79 13.21
N MET A 27 0.32 21.67 13.84
CA MET A 27 0.86 20.50 13.12
C MET A 27 -0.16 19.95 12.10
N GLY A 28 -1.45 19.93 12.44
CA GLY A 28 -2.52 19.48 11.55
C GLY A 28 -2.63 20.25 10.24
N MET A 29 -2.21 21.53 10.20
CA MET A 29 -2.13 22.29 8.94
C MET A 29 -1.18 21.64 7.93
N GLY A 30 -0.18 20.91 8.39
CA GLY A 30 0.76 20.20 7.53
C GLY A 30 0.11 19.10 6.70
N VAL A 31 -1.04 18.56 7.12
CA VAL A 31 -1.75 17.52 6.35
C VAL A 31 -2.10 17.97 4.92
N ASN A 32 -2.27 19.28 4.70
CA ASN A 32 -2.52 19.83 3.37
C ASN A 32 -1.34 19.68 2.39
N TYR A 33 -0.15 19.43 2.91
CA TYR A 33 1.08 19.22 2.13
C TYR A 33 1.47 17.74 2.03
N LEU A 34 0.60 16.83 2.50
CA LEU A 34 0.86 15.40 2.40
C LEU A 34 0.75 14.98 0.93
N VAL A 35 1.81 14.38 0.42
CA VAL A 35 1.85 13.79 -0.92
C VAL A 35 1.71 12.28 -0.77
N ILE A 36 0.79 11.69 -1.53
CA ILE A 36 0.65 10.23 -1.67
C ILE A 36 1.41 9.87 -2.95
N ASP A 37 2.38 8.98 -2.82
CA ASP A 37 3.23 8.54 -3.89
C ASP A 37 2.91 7.07 -4.22
N ASP A 38 2.69 6.79 -5.48
CA ASP A 38 2.38 5.48 -6.03
C ASP A 38 3.59 4.79 -6.67
N ASP A 39 4.70 5.51 -6.88
CA ASP A 39 5.89 4.95 -7.50
C ASP A 39 6.54 3.89 -6.60
N MET A 40 6.32 2.63 -6.97
CA MET A 40 6.93 1.49 -6.28
C MET A 40 8.42 1.36 -6.56
N MET A 41 8.89 1.85 -7.73
CA MET A 41 10.31 1.81 -8.09
C MET A 41 11.12 2.84 -7.30
N ALA A 42 10.53 3.97 -6.93
CA ALA A 42 11.14 4.94 -6.03
C ALA A 42 11.40 4.38 -4.62
N MET A 43 10.78 3.26 -4.23
CA MET A 43 11.06 2.59 -2.97
C MET A 43 12.40 1.83 -2.99
N LEU A 44 12.90 1.45 -4.15
CA LEU A 44 14.16 0.72 -4.27
C LEU A 44 15.36 1.65 -4.02
N PRO A 45 16.44 1.14 -3.38
CA PRO A 45 17.66 1.92 -3.24
C PRO A 45 18.24 2.30 -4.61
N GLU A 46 18.62 3.57 -4.78
CA GLU A 46 19.23 4.07 -6.03
C GLU A 46 20.54 3.35 -6.40
N THR A 47 21.22 2.77 -5.41
CA THR A 47 22.47 2.01 -5.60
C THR A 47 22.23 0.55 -6.00
N LEU A 48 20.99 0.12 -6.13
CA LEU A 48 20.66 -1.24 -6.55
C LEU A 48 20.90 -1.37 -8.06
N GLU A 49 21.67 -2.36 -8.47
CA GLU A 49 22.03 -2.59 -9.87
C GLU A 49 20.80 -2.72 -10.78
N SER A 50 19.78 -3.43 -10.32
CA SER A 50 18.53 -3.56 -11.06
C SER A 50 17.76 -2.23 -11.22
N LYS A 51 17.81 -1.34 -10.21
CA LYS A 51 17.21 0.00 -10.30
C LYS A 51 17.98 0.87 -11.29
N MET A 52 19.30 0.88 -11.22
CA MET A 52 20.15 1.61 -12.17
C MET A 52 19.93 1.14 -13.62
N SER A 53 19.79 -0.18 -13.81
CA SER A 53 19.50 -0.75 -15.14
C SER A 53 18.10 -0.36 -15.62
N TRP A 54 17.12 -0.35 -14.74
CA TRP A 54 15.76 0.09 -15.04
C TRP A 54 15.72 1.55 -15.47
N ASP A 55 16.33 2.44 -14.70
CA ASP A 55 16.40 3.87 -15.01
C ASP A 55 17.09 4.11 -16.36
N ALA A 56 18.20 3.41 -16.64
CA ALA A 56 18.90 3.51 -17.93
C ALA A 56 18.06 3.03 -19.11
N VAL A 57 17.19 2.04 -18.93
CA VAL A 57 16.26 1.57 -19.96
C VAL A 57 15.14 2.59 -20.19
N GLN A 58 14.62 3.20 -19.13
CA GLN A 58 13.62 4.26 -19.25
C GLN A 58 14.16 5.50 -19.96
N ASP A 59 15.36 5.95 -19.58
CA ASP A 59 16.04 7.11 -20.22
C ASP A 59 16.29 6.89 -21.73
N GLU A 60 16.54 5.65 -22.15
CA GLU A 60 16.87 5.33 -23.54
C GLU A 60 15.64 5.01 -24.41
N PHE A 61 14.62 4.35 -23.85
CA PHE A 61 13.49 3.80 -24.60
C PHE A 61 12.12 4.44 -24.23
N GLY A 62 12.11 5.42 -23.34
CA GLY A 62 10.88 6.04 -22.82
C GLY A 62 10.18 5.18 -21.77
N SER A 63 8.94 5.52 -21.43
CA SER A 63 8.20 4.80 -20.40
C SER A 63 8.12 3.30 -20.70
N THR A 64 8.56 2.52 -19.75
CA THR A 64 8.51 1.06 -19.81
C THR A 64 7.27 0.50 -19.11
N GLU A 65 6.50 1.35 -18.46
CA GLU A 65 5.29 0.99 -17.75
C GLU A 65 4.09 1.07 -18.68
N VAL A 66 3.32 0.00 -18.74
CA VAL A 66 2.20 -0.13 -19.67
C VAL A 66 0.93 -0.53 -18.94
N ILE A 67 -0.21 -0.22 -19.55
CA ILE A 67 -1.52 -0.79 -19.20
C ILE A 67 -1.90 -1.81 -20.25
N PHE A 68 -2.33 -2.98 -19.83
CA PHE A 68 -2.96 -3.98 -20.67
C PHE A 68 -4.46 -3.97 -20.46
N ILE A 69 -5.20 -4.08 -21.58
CA ILE A 69 -6.64 -4.34 -21.58
C ILE A 69 -6.86 -5.66 -22.29
N ALA A 70 -7.46 -6.62 -21.59
CA ALA A 70 -8.03 -7.80 -22.23
C ALA A 70 -9.51 -7.54 -22.46
N PHE A 71 -9.92 -7.49 -23.73
CA PHE A 71 -11.29 -7.19 -24.17
C PHE A 71 -11.87 -8.38 -24.92
N GLY A 72 -12.98 -8.93 -24.46
CA GLY A 72 -13.58 -10.11 -25.06
C GLY A 72 -14.73 -10.70 -24.28
N ASN A 73 -14.96 -11.99 -24.43
CA ASN A 73 -15.96 -12.71 -23.65
C ASN A 73 -15.59 -14.20 -23.51
N LYS A 74 -15.60 -14.69 -22.30
CA LYS A 74 -15.35 -16.12 -22.03
C LYS A 74 -16.31 -17.02 -22.81
N ASN A 75 -15.75 -18.05 -23.42
CA ASN A 75 -16.46 -19.03 -24.27
C ASN A 75 -17.03 -18.48 -25.61
N LYS A 76 -16.62 -17.29 -26.03
CA LYS A 76 -16.96 -16.76 -27.36
C LYS A 76 -15.68 -16.38 -28.11
N THR A 77 -15.60 -16.76 -29.39
CA THR A 77 -14.46 -16.34 -30.22
C THR A 77 -14.56 -14.86 -30.55
N ILE A 78 -13.40 -14.18 -30.57
CA ILE A 78 -13.29 -12.80 -31.00
C ILE A 78 -13.36 -12.61 -32.54
N TYR A 79 -13.22 -13.68 -33.33
CA TYR A 79 -13.18 -13.61 -34.79
C TYR A 79 -14.58 -13.42 -35.39
N HIS A 80 -15.18 -12.25 -35.17
CA HIS A 80 -16.44 -11.85 -35.77
C HIS A 80 -16.51 -10.31 -35.91
N PRO A 81 -17.30 -9.79 -36.92
CA PRO A 81 -17.29 -8.38 -37.30
C PRO A 81 -17.54 -7.40 -36.13
N LYS A 82 -18.50 -7.71 -35.25
CA LYS A 82 -18.85 -6.83 -34.15
C LYS A 82 -17.68 -6.65 -33.14
N ALA A 83 -16.91 -7.72 -32.87
CA ALA A 83 -15.77 -7.63 -31.95
C ALA A 83 -14.64 -6.77 -32.52
N PHE A 84 -14.31 -6.94 -33.81
CA PHE A 84 -13.31 -6.12 -34.49
C PHE A 84 -13.74 -4.65 -34.61
N SER A 85 -15.03 -4.37 -34.86
CA SER A 85 -15.55 -3.01 -34.91
C SER A 85 -15.45 -2.32 -33.54
N LEU A 86 -15.74 -3.03 -32.45
CA LEU A 86 -15.57 -2.52 -31.08
C LEU A 86 -14.10 -2.33 -30.72
N LEU A 87 -13.23 -3.28 -31.08
CA LEU A 87 -11.78 -3.15 -30.89
C LEU A 87 -11.24 -1.90 -31.58
N TRP A 88 -11.68 -1.66 -32.82
CA TRP A 88 -11.29 -0.46 -33.58
C TRP A 88 -11.69 0.82 -32.83
N SER A 89 -12.99 0.93 -32.47
CA SER A 89 -13.49 2.11 -31.76
C SER A 89 -12.72 2.33 -30.45
N LEU A 90 -12.58 1.27 -29.63
CA LEU A 90 -11.84 1.35 -28.37
C LEU A 90 -10.38 1.76 -28.58
N THR A 91 -9.71 1.21 -29.61
CA THR A 91 -8.32 1.57 -29.93
C THR A 91 -8.23 3.05 -30.32
N LYS A 92 -9.16 3.55 -31.17
CA LYS A 92 -9.16 4.96 -31.58
C LYS A 92 -9.49 5.93 -30.47
N ASP A 93 -10.41 5.56 -29.57
CA ASP A 93 -10.74 6.36 -28.38
C ASP A 93 -9.55 6.44 -27.43
N LEU A 94 -8.79 5.34 -27.27
CA LEU A 94 -7.56 5.31 -26.48
C LEU A 94 -6.42 6.12 -27.12
N GLU A 95 -6.24 6.04 -28.43
CA GLU A 95 -5.27 6.88 -29.19
C GLU A 95 -5.58 8.37 -29.11
N ALA A 96 -6.84 8.74 -28.93
CA ALA A 96 -7.27 10.13 -28.81
C ALA A 96 -6.97 10.76 -27.45
N LEU A 97 -6.60 9.97 -26.44
CA LEU A 97 -6.23 10.46 -25.11
C LEU A 97 -4.87 11.18 -25.18
N LYS A 98 -4.80 12.37 -24.58
CA LYS A 98 -3.56 13.17 -24.56
C LYS A 98 -2.50 12.58 -23.59
N GLU A 99 -2.90 11.69 -22.72
CA GLU A 99 -2.05 10.99 -21.75
C GLU A 99 -1.34 9.77 -22.39
N VAL A 100 -1.80 9.33 -23.57
CA VAL A 100 -1.33 8.13 -24.25
C VAL A 100 -0.31 8.48 -25.30
N GLU A 101 0.86 7.87 -25.23
CA GLU A 101 1.90 7.97 -26.25
C GLU A 101 1.66 7.00 -27.40
N LYS A 102 1.29 5.74 -27.07
CA LYS A 102 1.12 4.69 -28.06
C LYS A 102 0.09 3.66 -27.63
N VAL A 103 -0.74 3.22 -28.57
CA VAL A 103 -1.63 2.07 -28.40
C VAL A 103 -1.19 0.98 -29.37
N SER A 104 -1.06 -0.25 -28.89
CA SER A 104 -0.75 -1.42 -29.69
C SER A 104 -1.88 -2.44 -29.56
N SER A 105 -2.59 -2.68 -30.64
CA SER A 105 -3.69 -3.65 -30.78
C SER A 105 -3.69 -4.21 -32.20
N ILE A 106 -4.55 -5.17 -32.52
CA ILE A 106 -4.72 -5.64 -33.93
C ILE A 106 -5.03 -4.46 -34.88
N ALA A 107 -5.77 -3.46 -34.39
CA ALA A 107 -6.14 -2.29 -35.16
C ALA A 107 -4.98 -1.32 -35.50
N THR A 108 -3.83 -1.47 -34.79
CA THR A 108 -2.63 -0.64 -35.00
C THR A 108 -1.43 -1.44 -35.49
N LEU A 109 -1.53 -2.77 -35.50
CA LEU A 109 -0.46 -3.63 -36.01
C LEU A 109 -0.40 -3.63 -37.52
N SER A 110 0.81 -3.63 -38.06
CA SER A 110 1.04 -3.76 -39.49
C SER A 110 1.38 -5.21 -39.84
N ARG A 111 0.86 -5.65 -40.98
CA ARG A 111 1.21 -6.90 -41.63
C ARG A 111 2.42 -6.65 -42.53
N ILE A 112 3.40 -7.53 -42.47
CA ILE A 112 4.59 -7.49 -43.29
C ILE A 112 4.59 -8.76 -44.16
N ASP A 113 4.38 -8.58 -45.45
CA ASP A 113 4.44 -9.66 -46.42
C ASP A 113 5.67 -9.50 -47.33
N SER A 114 6.30 -10.60 -47.68
CA SER A 114 7.39 -10.64 -48.65
C SER A 114 6.93 -11.38 -49.90
N GLN A 115 6.74 -10.65 -51.02
CA GLN A 115 6.42 -11.23 -52.33
C GLN A 115 7.46 -10.77 -53.34
N ASP A 116 8.01 -11.69 -54.09
CA ASP A 116 8.94 -11.44 -55.22
C ASP A 116 10.16 -10.54 -54.87
N GLY A 117 10.63 -10.58 -53.63
CA GLY A 117 11.76 -9.76 -53.18
C GLY A 117 11.38 -8.32 -52.78
N PHE A 118 10.12 -7.99 -52.75
CA PHE A 118 9.58 -6.74 -52.24
C PHE A 118 8.90 -6.99 -50.87
N MET A 119 9.08 -6.04 -49.97
CA MET A 119 8.41 -6.04 -48.66
C MET A 119 7.19 -5.12 -48.77
N GLU A 120 6.01 -5.68 -48.59
CA GLU A 120 4.75 -4.93 -48.53
C GLU A 120 4.32 -4.80 -47.07
N ILE A 121 4.09 -3.56 -46.65
CA ILE A 121 3.62 -3.24 -45.27
C ILE A 121 2.20 -2.69 -45.45
N SER A 122 1.26 -3.32 -44.77
CA SER A 122 -0.16 -2.90 -44.76
C SER A 122 -0.72 -3.04 -43.33
N ASP A 123 -1.77 -2.31 -43.03
CA ASP A 123 -2.43 -2.45 -41.72
C ASP A 123 -3.10 -3.81 -41.60
N LEU A 124 -2.96 -4.46 -40.45
CA LEU A 124 -3.56 -5.77 -40.21
C LEU A 124 -5.09 -5.65 -40.17
N GLN A 125 -5.60 -4.58 -39.54
CA GLN A 125 -7.00 -4.18 -39.60
C GLN A 125 -7.11 -2.82 -40.28
N PRO A 126 -7.46 -2.77 -41.60
CA PRO A 126 -7.46 -1.51 -42.36
C PRO A 126 -8.66 -0.61 -42.06
N ASP A 127 -9.80 -1.17 -41.68
CA ASP A 127 -11.06 -0.47 -41.45
C ASP A 127 -11.81 -0.95 -40.22
N GLN A 128 -12.77 -0.14 -39.75
CA GLN A 128 -13.63 -0.48 -38.63
C GLN A 128 -14.53 -1.66 -38.96
N GLU A 129 -15.13 -1.67 -40.12
CA GLU A 129 -16.03 -2.73 -40.57
C GLU A 129 -15.29 -3.74 -41.47
N LEU A 130 -15.10 -4.95 -40.96
CA LEU A 130 -14.46 -6.03 -41.70
C LEU A 130 -15.48 -7.06 -42.19
N SER A 131 -15.27 -7.58 -43.39
CA SER A 131 -15.94 -8.77 -43.89
C SER A 131 -15.39 -10.04 -43.18
N LEU A 132 -16.17 -11.11 -43.16
CA LEU A 132 -15.73 -12.41 -42.63
C LEU A 132 -14.44 -12.91 -43.30
N ASN A 133 -14.29 -12.70 -44.61
CA ASN A 133 -13.08 -13.11 -45.33
C ASN A 133 -11.82 -12.34 -44.86
N GLN A 134 -11.94 -11.04 -44.54
CA GLN A 134 -10.83 -10.25 -44.01
C GLN A 134 -10.47 -10.72 -42.58
N ILE A 135 -11.46 -11.05 -41.79
CA ILE A 135 -11.25 -11.61 -40.43
C ILE A 135 -10.52 -12.97 -40.51
N ASP A 136 -10.92 -13.84 -41.43
CA ASP A 136 -10.24 -15.12 -41.63
C ASP A 136 -8.78 -14.91 -42.10
N GLN A 137 -8.52 -13.93 -42.95
CA GLN A 137 -7.14 -13.57 -43.33
C GLN A 137 -6.32 -13.06 -42.19
N ILE A 138 -6.89 -12.24 -41.28
CA ILE A 138 -6.24 -11.78 -40.07
C ILE A 138 -5.91 -12.98 -39.18
N LYS A 139 -6.87 -13.89 -38.98
CA LYS A 139 -6.67 -15.11 -38.21
C LYS A 139 -5.54 -15.96 -38.77
N ASP A 140 -5.56 -16.23 -40.07
CA ASP A 140 -4.50 -16.99 -40.73
C ASP A 140 -3.12 -16.36 -40.60
N TYR A 141 -3.05 -15.03 -40.66
CA TYR A 141 -1.80 -14.29 -40.45
C TYR A 141 -1.30 -14.43 -39.02
N LEU A 142 -2.17 -14.30 -38.04
CA LEU A 142 -1.82 -14.47 -36.60
C LEU A 142 -1.39 -15.89 -36.32
N GLU A 143 -2.03 -16.92 -36.88
CA GLU A 143 -1.63 -18.32 -36.69
C GLU A 143 -0.24 -18.63 -37.29
N LYS A 144 0.13 -17.96 -38.37
CA LYS A 144 1.47 -18.08 -38.99
C LYS A 144 2.55 -17.33 -38.19
N ASN A 145 2.16 -16.28 -37.46
CA ASN A 145 3.05 -15.42 -36.67
C ASN A 145 2.76 -15.54 -35.20
N SER A 146 3.21 -16.63 -34.58
CA SER A 146 2.87 -16.98 -33.20
C SER A 146 3.26 -15.92 -32.16
N SER A 147 4.38 -15.22 -32.33
CA SER A 147 4.83 -14.14 -31.46
C SER A 147 3.89 -12.92 -31.49
N ILE A 148 3.37 -12.59 -32.68
CA ILE A 148 2.37 -11.53 -32.84
C ILE A 148 1.03 -11.97 -32.27
N LYS A 149 0.61 -13.22 -32.52
CA LYS A 149 -0.64 -13.78 -32.01
C LYS A 149 -0.69 -13.71 -30.50
N GLN A 150 0.35 -14.21 -29.80
CA GLN A 150 0.42 -14.22 -28.35
C GLN A 150 0.31 -12.83 -27.71
N ARG A 151 0.78 -11.79 -28.41
CA ARG A 151 0.70 -10.41 -27.92
C ARG A 151 -0.64 -9.73 -28.20
N ALA A 152 -1.35 -10.16 -29.23
CA ALA A 152 -2.57 -9.52 -29.71
C ALA A 152 -3.85 -10.21 -29.24
N VAL A 153 -3.78 -11.51 -28.88
CA VAL A 153 -4.94 -12.35 -28.61
C VAL A 153 -4.63 -13.34 -27.48
N SER A 154 -5.65 -13.69 -26.69
CA SER A 154 -5.56 -14.74 -25.68
C SER A 154 -5.31 -16.12 -26.29
N GLN A 155 -4.80 -17.06 -25.46
CA GLN A 155 -4.51 -18.43 -25.91
C GLN A 155 -5.73 -19.14 -26.48
N ASN A 156 -6.92 -18.83 -26.00
CA ASN A 156 -8.19 -19.44 -26.39
C ASN A 156 -8.95 -18.68 -27.49
N ASP A 157 -8.36 -17.64 -28.06
CA ASP A 157 -9.00 -16.76 -29.05
C ASP A 157 -10.32 -16.11 -28.54
N GLU A 158 -10.41 -15.86 -27.24
CA GLU A 158 -11.59 -15.30 -26.56
C GLU A 158 -11.46 -13.81 -26.24
N TYR A 159 -10.22 -13.30 -26.15
CA TYR A 159 -9.94 -11.90 -25.78
C TYR A 159 -8.88 -11.29 -26.69
N PHE A 160 -9.08 -10.03 -27.05
CA PHE A 160 -8.05 -9.18 -27.64
C PHE A 160 -7.16 -8.64 -26.52
N ASN A 161 -5.88 -8.41 -26.82
CA ASN A 161 -4.95 -7.68 -25.97
C ASN A 161 -4.67 -6.30 -26.57
N ILE A 162 -4.90 -5.27 -25.78
CA ILE A 162 -4.57 -3.89 -26.12
C ILE A 162 -3.51 -3.43 -25.12
N MET A 163 -2.34 -3.04 -25.61
CA MET A 163 -1.26 -2.50 -24.81
C MET A 163 -1.21 -0.99 -25.00
N ILE A 164 -1.21 -0.26 -23.90
CA ILE A 164 -1.24 1.20 -23.85
C ILE A 164 0.00 1.68 -23.12
N GLN A 165 0.81 2.49 -23.82
CA GLN A 165 2.01 3.12 -23.30
C GLN A 165 1.71 4.58 -22.99
N PRO A 166 1.88 5.05 -21.73
CA PRO A 166 1.72 6.45 -21.38
C PRO A 166 2.93 7.28 -21.79
N TYR A 167 2.75 8.61 -21.87
CA TYR A 167 3.88 9.51 -21.81
C TYR A 167 4.55 9.45 -20.43
N GLU A 168 5.86 9.67 -20.38
CA GLU A 168 6.67 9.52 -19.17
C GLU A 168 6.25 10.43 -18.02
N ASP A 169 5.77 11.64 -18.32
CA ASP A 169 5.40 12.65 -17.32
C ASP A 169 3.97 12.47 -16.73
N ILE A 170 3.23 11.46 -17.18
CA ILE A 170 1.84 11.29 -16.75
C ILE A 170 1.77 10.43 -15.47
N PRO A 171 1.17 10.94 -14.37
CA PRO A 171 0.96 10.15 -13.16
C PRO A 171 0.12 8.90 -13.45
N HIS A 172 0.52 7.76 -12.88
CA HIS A 172 -0.11 6.46 -13.15
C HIS A 172 -1.58 6.41 -12.74
N ASP A 173 -1.97 7.09 -11.66
CA ASP A 173 -3.37 7.16 -11.22
C ASP A 173 -4.24 7.93 -12.22
N VAL A 174 -3.71 9.01 -12.80
CA VAL A 174 -4.40 9.76 -13.87
C VAL A 174 -4.52 8.89 -15.11
N MET A 175 -3.42 8.26 -15.54
CA MET A 175 -3.41 7.37 -16.70
C MET A 175 -4.40 6.21 -16.53
N ARG A 176 -4.39 5.56 -15.37
CA ARG A 176 -5.34 4.48 -15.05
C ARG A 176 -6.78 4.97 -15.16
N ASP A 177 -7.09 6.11 -14.55
CA ASP A 177 -8.47 6.62 -14.49
C ASP A 177 -9.02 6.94 -15.88
N VAL A 178 -8.24 7.56 -16.78
CA VAL A 178 -8.69 7.87 -18.13
C VAL A 178 -8.83 6.61 -18.98
N VAL A 179 -7.90 5.65 -18.85
CA VAL A 179 -7.97 4.37 -19.60
C VAL A 179 -9.15 3.52 -19.15
N VAL A 180 -9.39 3.40 -17.85
CA VAL A 180 -10.54 2.66 -17.31
C VAL A 180 -11.85 3.33 -17.73
N ALA A 181 -11.94 4.66 -17.70
CA ALA A 181 -13.16 5.36 -18.14
C ALA A 181 -13.50 5.12 -19.62
N VAL A 182 -12.48 5.03 -20.50
CA VAL A 182 -12.68 4.68 -21.92
C VAL A 182 -13.02 3.21 -22.07
N GLY A 183 -12.30 2.31 -21.42
CA GLY A 183 -12.57 0.87 -21.49
C GLY A 183 -13.97 0.52 -21.00
N ASP A 184 -14.38 1.05 -19.85
CA ASP A 184 -15.71 0.80 -19.28
C ASP A 184 -16.86 1.32 -20.17
N SER A 185 -16.60 2.26 -21.07
CA SER A 185 -17.60 2.76 -22.00
C SER A 185 -18.09 1.72 -23.01
N VAL A 186 -17.29 0.69 -23.30
CA VAL A 186 -17.62 -0.41 -24.22
C VAL A 186 -18.12 -1.67 -23.49
N LEU A 187 -18.14 -1.67 -22.15
CA LEU A 187 -18.71 -2.76 -21.36
C LEU A 187 -20.17 -3.00 -21.73
N SER A 188 -20.54 -4.25 -21.90
CA SER A 188 -21.91 -4.69 -22.20
C SER A 188 -22.11 -6.13 -21.68
N ASP A 189 -23.36 -6.61 -21.68
CA ASP A 189 -23.66 -8.02 -21.33
C ASP A 189 -22.95 -9.02 -22.26
N ASP A 190 -22.42 -8.56 -23.41
CA ASP A 190 -21.76 -9.41 -24.40
C ASP A 190 -20.23 -9.40 -24.29
N TYR A 191 -19.61 -8.45 -23.56
CA TYR A 191 -18.17 -8.28 -23.50
C TYR A 191 -17.69 -7.90 -22.11
N ASP A 192 -16.64 -8.58 -21.68
CA ASP A 192 -15.91 -8.33 -20.45
C ASP A 192 -14.61 -7.57 -20.72
N ILE A 193 -14.13 -6.81 -19.74
CA ILE A 193 -12.84 -6.13 -19.78
C ILE A 193 -12.06 -6.45 -18.51
N HIS A 194 -10.78 -6.77 -18.70
CA HIS A 194 -9.82 -6.93 -17.61
C HIS A 194 -8.64 -6.00 -17.83
N TYR A 195 -8.17 -5.39 -16.73
CA TYR A 195 -7.07 -4.45 -16.75
C TYR A 195 -5.85 -5.02 -16.02
N GLY A 196 -4.65 -4.76 -16.53
CA GLY A 196 -3.40 -5.17 -15.91
C GLY A 196 -2.22 -4.34 -16.39
N GLY A 197 -1.02 -4.81 -16.08
CA GLY A 197 0.22 -4.11 -16.39
C GLY A 197 0.70 -3.24 -15.24
N THR A 198 1.99 -2.87 -15.30
CA THR A 198 2.68 -2.14 -14.22
C THR A 198 2.05 -0.79 -13.93
N ALA A 199 1.74 0.00 -14.98
CA ALA A 199 1.10 1.31 -14.80
C ALA A 199 -0.31 1.22 -14.21
N TYR A 200 -1.10 0.18 -14.53
CA TYR A 200 -2.42 -0.05 -13.92
C TYR A 200 -2.30 -0.40 -12.44
N ILE A 201 -1.36 -1.30 -12.10
CA ILE A 201 -1.11 -1.73 -10.73
C ILE A 201 -0.67 -0.52 -9.90
N THR A 202 0.35 0.20 -10.35
CA THR A 202 0.91 1.37 -9.68
C THR A 202 -0.14 2.46 -9.53
N GLY A 203 -0.87 2.80 -10.59
CA GLY A 203 -1.93 3.82 -10.55
C GLY A 203 -3.15 3.47 -9.66
N SER A 204 -3.32 2.19 -9.30
CA SER A 204 -4.37 1.76 -8.37
C SER A 204 -3.99 1.95 -6.90
N VAL A 205 -2.70 2.04 -6.60
CA VAL A 205 -2.16 2.11 -5.23
C VAL A 205 -2.73 3.27 -4.41
N PRO A 206 -2.82 4.54 -4.90
CA PRO A 206 -3.32 5.65 -4.11
C PRO A 206 -4.77 5.46 -3.65
N THR A 207 -5.62 4.96 -4.55
CA THR A 207 -7.03 4.69 -4.24
C THR A 207 -7.17 3.57 -3.21
N MET A 208 -6.37 2.51 -3.34
CA MET A 208 -6.35 1.40 -2.39
C MET A 208 -5.85 1.83 -1.01
N ILE A 209 -4.76 2.60 -0.95
CA ILE A 209 -4.24 3.17 0.31
C ILE A 209 -5.32 3.97 1.03
N ARG A 210 -6.03 4.86 0.31
CA ARG A 210 -7.10 5.68 0.90
C ARG A 210 -8.24 4.84 1.46
N ASN A 211 -8.66 3.80 0.73
CA ASN A 211 -9.70 2.89 1.16
C ASN A 211 -9.27 2.08 2.38
N ASP A 212 -8.09 1.48 2.35
CA ASP A 212 -7.55 0.67 3.44
C ASP A 212 -7.39 1.49 4.71
N ILE A 213 -6.77 2.67 4.66
CA ILE A 213 -6.64 3.55 5.82
C ILE A 213 -8.02 3.86 6.39
N THR A 214 -8.98 4.22 5.54
CA THR A 214 -10.32 4.60 5.98
C THR A 214 -11.05 3.44 6.65
N VAL A 215 -11.03 2.25 6.06
CA VAL A 215 -11.69 1.05 6.59
C VAL A 215 -11.00 0.57 7.87
N LEU A 216 -9.67 0.44 7.83
CA LEU A 216 -8.90 -0.08 8.95
C LEU A 216 -8.93 0.87 10.16
N LEU A 217 -8.86 2.19 9.92
CA LEU A 217 -9.01 3.16 11.02
C LEU A 217 -10.41 3.12 11.63
N ARG A 218 -11.47 3.05 10.82
CA ARG A 218 -12.84 2.95 11.33
C ARG A 218 -13.04 1.70 12.19
N ILE A 219 -12.61 0.55 11.68
CA ILE A 219 -12.71 -0.73 12.40
C ILE A 219 -11.81 -0.69 13.65
N GLY A 220 -10.57 -0.22 13.52
CA GLY A 220 -9.63 -0.11 14.64
C GLY A 220 -10.16 0.79 15.75
N LEU A 221 -10.69 1.97 15.42
CA LEU A 221 -11.31 2.88 16.36
C LEU A 221 -12.56 2.27 17.04
N LEU A 222 -13.39 1.55 16.28
CA LEU A 222 -14.58 0.88 16.82
C LEU A 222 -14.20 -0.22 17.82
N ILE A 223 -13.28 -1.11 17.44
CA ILE A 223 -12.78 -2.17 18.34
C ILE A 223 -12.17 -1.55 19.58
N MET A 224 -11.35 -0.50 19.39
CA MET A 224 -10.72 0.22 20.49
C MET A 224 -11.77 0.84 21.43
N ALA A 225 -12.83 1.46 20.89
CA ALA A 225 -13.92 2.02 21.68
C ALA A 225 -14.59 0.96 22.57
N VAL A 226 -14.88 -0.21 21.99
CA VAL A 226 -15.50 -1.33 22.71
C VAL A 226 -14.57 -1.83 23.82
N VAL A 227 -13.30 -2.08 23.52
CA VAL A 227 -12.31 -2.58 24.49
C VAL A 227 -12.10 -1.55 25.62
N LEU A 228 -11.96 -0.27 25.28
CA LEU A 228 -11.83 0.81 26.25
C LEU A 228 -13.08 0.93 27.13
N MET A 229 -14.28 0.84 26.54
CA MET A 229 -15.53 0.91 27.31
C MET A 229 -15.65 -0.24 28.30
N ILE A 230 -15.30 -1.47 27.90
CA ILE A 230 -15.28 -2.65 28.79
C ILE A 230 -14.27 -2.47 29.93
N ASN A 231 -13.09 -1.90 29.61
CA ASN A 231 -12.02 -1.72 30.58
C ASN A 231 -12.27 -0.54 31.54
N LEU A 232 -12.54 0.66 30.98
CA LEU A 232 -12.65 1.89 31.74
C LEU A 232 -14.07 2.14 32.31
N ARG A 233 -15.11 1.60 31.65
CA ARG A 233 -16.54 1.69 32.06
C ARG A 233 -17.00 3.12 32.35
N ASN A 234 -16.38 4.08 31.65
CA ASN A 234 -16.72 5.51 31.75
C ASN A 234 -16.47 6.19 30.39
N ILE A 235 -17.53 6.71 29.80
CA ILE A 235 -17.47 7.31 28.46
C ILE A 235 -16.51 8.50 28.39
N PHE A 236 -16.44 9.34 29.43
CA PHE A 236 -15.52 10.47 29.41
C PHE A 236 -14.06 10.05 29.46
N ALA A 237 -13.74 8.99 30.22
CA ALA A 237 -12.41 8.43 30.26
C ALA A 237 -12.02 7.86 28.88
N VAL A 238 -12.95 7.18 28.21
CA VAL A 238 -12.77 6.71 26.83
C VAL A 238 -12.53 7.88 25.88
N MET A 239 -13.36 8.92 25.93
CA MET A 239 -13.18 10.12 25.07
C MET A 239 -11.86 10.84 25.31
N MET A 240 -11.37 10.90 26.54
CA MET A 240 -10.04 11.49 26.85
C MET A 240 -8.90 10.68 26.24
N VAL A 241 -8.97 9.35 26.29
CA VAL A 241 -7.98 8.47 25.63
C VAL A 241 -8.06 8.62 24.13
N PHE A 242 -9.26 8.66 23.53
CA PHE A 242 -9.44 8.94 22.11
C PHE A 242 -8.88 10.30 21.71
N ALA A 243 -9.04 11.33 22.52
CA ALA A 243 -8.46 12.64 22.25
C ALA A 243 -6.93 12.59 22.18
N VAL A 244 -6.27 11.79 23.02
CA VAL A 244 -4.83 11.55 22.93
C VAL A 244 -4.46 10.86 21.62
N ILE A 245 -5.19 9.81 21.26
CA ILE A 245 -4.94 9.05 20.02
C ILE A 245 -5.09 9.94 18.78
N ILE A 246 -6.23 10.63 18.66
CA ILE A 246 -6.52 11.46 17.51
C ILE A 246 -5.50 12.58 17.36
N GLN A 247 -5.18 13.29 18.44
CA GLN A 247 -4.16 14.34 18.40
C GLN A 247 -2.80 13.80 17.98
N SER A 248 -2.42 12.59 18.42
CA SER A 248 -1.15 11.98 18.04
C SER A 248 -1.11 11.59 16.57
N LEU A 249 -2.23 11.07 16.01
CA LEU A 249 -2.36 10.78 14.59
C LEU A 249 -2.27 12.06 13.73
N VAL A 250 -2.95 13.13 14.16
CA VAL A 250 -2.91 14.43 13.46
C VAL A 250 -1.51 15.00 13.46
N VAL A 251 -0.79 14.93 14.59
CA VAL A 251 0.59 15.44 14.68
C VAL A 251 1.54 14.62 13.81
N MET A 252 1.40 13.29 13.80
CA MET A 252 2.21 12.42 12.94
C MET A 252 2.01 12.75 11.46
N ALA A 253 0.77 12.77 10.99
CA ALA A 253 0.45 13.06 9.59
C ALA A 253 0.80 14.51 9.21
N GLY A 254 0.53 15.46 10.10
CA GLY A 254 0.87 16.86 9.88
C GLY A 254 2.37 17.11 9.87
N PHE A 255 3.13 16.44 10.74
CA PHE A 255 4.60 16.49 10.70
C PHE A 255 5.14 15.97 9.36
N MET A 256 4.60 14.87 8.87
CA MET A 256 4.96 14.29 7.58
C MET A 256 4.76 15.31 6.45
N GLY A 257 3.58 15.95 6.36
CA GLY A 257 3.32 16.98 5.35
C GLY A 257 4.18 18.23 5.53
N TRP A 258 4.43 18.69 6.76
CA TRP A 258 5.36 19.80 6.99
C TRP A 258 6.78 19.49 6.51
N MET A 259 7.24 18.25 6.70
CA MET A 259 8.56 17.83 6.21
C MET A 259 8.62 17.81 4.68
N VAL A 260 7.55 17.39 4.00
CA VAL A 260 7.44 17.51 2.54
C VAL A 260 7.53 18.98 2.12
N PHE A 261 6.73 19.85 2.72
CA PHE A 261 6.72 21.29 2.40
C PHE A 261 8.07 21.99 2.62
N LEU A 262 8.74 21.69 3.73
CA LEU A 262 9.98 22.36 4.11
C LEU A 262 11.22 21.82 3.40
N THR A 263 11.25 20.53 3.08
CA THR A 263 12.46 19.86 2.57
C THR A 263 12.34 19.40 1.12
N GLY A 264 11.11 19.28 0.58
CA GLY A 264 10.86 18.66 -0.73
C GLY A 264 11.27 17.18 -0.80
N SER A 265 11.55 16.53 0.35
CA SER A 265 12.14 15.20 0.37
C SER A 265 11.07 14.11 0.22
N GLU A 266 11.25 13.25 -0.77
CA GLU A 266 10.43 12.05 -1.05
C GLU A 266 10.38 11.06 0.12
N ARG A 267 11.34 11.14 1.06
CA ARG A 267 11.36 10.31 2.29
C ARG A 267 10.08 10.44 3.12
N PHE A 268 9.39 11.58 2.99
CA PHE A 268 8.18 11.90 3.72
C PHE A 268 6.92 11.78 2.87
N TYR A 269 7.00 11.24 1.65
CA TYR A 269 5.82 10.90 0.86
C TYR A 269 5.08 9.72 1.50
N PHE A 270 3.77 9.74 1.39
CA PHE A 270 2.92 8.69 1.94
C PHE A 270 2.75 7.59 0.91
N THR A 271 3.40 6.46 1.14
CA THR A 271 3.42 5.31 0.23
C THR A 271 2.65 4.13 0.82
N ILE A 272 2.55 3.02 0.09
CA ILE A 272 1.92 1.78 0.55
C ILE A 272 2.53 1.26 1.86
N ILE A 273 3.86 1.42 2.07
CA ILE A 273 4.55 1.03 3.30
C ILE A 273 3.99 1.80 4.49
N ASN A 274 3.66 3.07 4.29
CA ASN A 274 3.21 3.99 5.32
C ASN A 274 1.75 3.78 5.72
N SER A 275 0.98 2.98 4.97
CA SER A 275 -0.44 2.69 5.24
C SER A 275 -0.66 2.06 6.63
N SER A 276 0.33 1.36 7.16
CA SER A 276 0.30 0.75 8.50
C SER A 276 0.53 1.74 9.66
N MET A 277 1.13 2.92 9.40
CA MET A 277 1.48 3.90 10.44
C MET A 277 0.32 4.32 11.34
N PRO A 278 -0.87 4.67 10.80
CA PRO A 278 -1.97 5.11 11.64
C PRO A 278 -2.44 4.05 12.63
N ILE A 279 -2.45 2.77 12.23
CA ILE A 279 -2.90 1.66 13.07
C ILE A 279 -1.88 1.34 14.15
N ILE A 280 -0.60 1.36 13.81
CA ILE A 280 0.49 1.16 14.77
C ILE A 280 0.46 2.25 15.83
N LEU A 281 0.37 3.52 15.39
CA LEU A 281 0.32 4.64 16.34
C LEU A 281 -0.95 4.62 17.20
N LEU A 282 -2.10 4.27 16.62
CA LEU A 282 -3.35 4.09 17.36
C LEU A 282 -3.18 3.09 18.50
N THR A 283 -2.50 1.97 18.25
CA THR A 283 -2.28 0.91 19.23
C THR A 283 -1.31 1.37 20.34
N ILE A 284 -0.21 2.02 19.96
CA ILE A 284 0.83 2.48 20.91
C ILE A 284 0.29 3.65 21.76
N ALA A 285 -0.30 4.67 21.15
CA ALA A 285 -0.83 5.83 21.86
C ALA A 285 -1.96 5.47 22.83
N ASN A 286 -2.77 4.45 22.49
CA ASN A 286 -3.79 3.92 23.39
C ASN A 286 -3.19 3.32 24.68
N SER A 287 -2.06 2.64 24.58
CA SER A 287 -1.45 1.93 25.73
C SER A 287 -1.18 2.86 26.90
N ASP A 288 -0.52 3.98 26.64
CA ASP A 288 -0.15 4.94 27.71
C ASP A 288 -1.39 5.56 28.37
N GLY A 289 -2.38 5.96 27.56
CA GLY A 289 -3.62 6.53 28.05
C GLY A 289 -4.43 5.57 28.93
N VAL A 290 -4.55 4.31 28.49
CA VAL A 290 -5.28 3.27 29.24
C VAL A 290 -4.61 2.96 30.57
N HIS A 291 -3.29 2.78 30.58
CA HIS A 291 -2.54 2.52 31.80
C HIS A 291 -2.69 3.66 32.81
N PHE A 292 -2.64 4.90 32.33
CA PHE A 292 -2.84 6.08 33.15
C PHE A 292 -4.22 6.11 33.80
N VAL A 293 -5.28 5.98 32.97
CA VAL A 293 -6.67 6.06 33.44
C VAL A 293 -7.04 4.88 34.36
N ALA A 294 -6.61 3.67 34.02
CA ALA A 294 -6.85 2.49 34.83
C ALA A 294 -6.19 2.61 36.23
N LYS A 295 -4.95 3.12 36.27
CA LYS A 295 -4.26 3.40 37.55
C LYS A 295 -4.95 4.52 38.31
N PHE A 296 -5.39 5.60 37.67
CA PHE A 296 -6.17 6.65 38.28
C PHE A 296 -7.43 6.11 38.97
N PHE A 297 -8.23 5.31 38.30
CA PHE A 297 -9.43 4.71 38.91
C PHE A 297 -9.08 3.78 40.07
N LYS A 298 -7.97 3.04 40.00
CA LYS A 298 -7.49 2.19 41.09
C LYS A 298 -7.12 3.03 42.32
N GLU A 299 -6.43 4.15 42.15
CA GLU A 299 -6.08 5.04 43.30
C GLU A 299 -7.30 5.82 43.78
N MET A 300 -8.24 6.18 42.87
CA MET A 300 -9.49 6.85 43.22
C MET A 300 -10.38 5.99 44.13
N ARG A 301 -10.42 4.67 43.88
CA ARG A 301 -11.10 3.72 44.81
C ARG A 301 -10.57 3.77 46.25
N LYS A 302 -9.26 4.03 46.40
CA LYS A 302 -8.59 4.05 47.72
C LYS A 302 -8.68 5.42 48.39
N LYS A 303 -8.41 6.48 47.63
CA LYS A 303 -8.21 7.82 48.15
C LYS A 303 -9.50 8.64 48.19
N LYS A 304 -10.47 8.35 47.33
CA LYS A 304 -11.74 9.10 47.17
C LYS A 304 -11.55 10.61 46.95
N ASP A 305 -10.37 11.00 46.46
CA ASP A 305 -9.95 12.38 46.17
C ASP A 305 -9.25 12.41 44.83
N VAL A 306 -9.72 13.27 43.90
CA VAL A 306 -9.22 13.34 42.51
C VAL A 306 -7.75 13.75 42.47
N ASN A 307 -7.41 14.84 43.15
CA ASN A 307 -6.06 15.42 43.10
C ASN A 307 -5.02 14.49 43.72
N LYS A 308 -5.32 13.93 44.92
CA LYS A 308 -4.44 12.96 45.58
C LYS A 308 -4.28 11.68 44.76
N SER A 309 -5.34 11.25 44.08
CA SER A 309 -5.29 10.07 43.19
C SER A 309 -4.46 10.32 41.98
N LEU A 310 -4.57 11.51 41.35
CA LEU A 310 -3.75 11.92 40.24
C LEU A 310 -2.28 12.03 40.59
N GLU A 311 -1.96 12.68 41.72
CA GLU A 311 -0.59 12.82 42.21
C GLU A 311 0.10 11.45 42.35
N VAL A 312 -0.56 10.49 43.04
CA VAL A 312 -0.04 9.13 43.22
C VAL A 312 0.03 8.39 41.86
N THR A 313 -0.94 8.58 40.95
CA THR A 313 -0.93 7.97 39.63
C THR A 313 0.24 8.47 38.80
N MET A 314 0.40 9.78 38.69
CA MET A 314 1.53 10.39 38.00
C MET A 314 2.86 9.97 38.59
N ASP A 315 2.96 9.97 39.93
CA ASP A 315 4.18 9.55 40.63
C ASP A 315 4.57 8.10 40.32
N THR A 316 3.61 7.22 40.14
CA THR A 316 3.85 5.80 39.89
C THR A 316 4.11 5.48 38.41
N ILE A 317 3.41 6.15 37.49
CA ILE A 317 3.36 5.75 36.07
C ILE A 317 4.29 6.58 35.18
N LEU A 318 4.65 7.81 35.53
CA LEU A 318 5.45 8.69 34.67
C LEU A 318 6.75 8.05 34.20
N VAL A 319 7.50 7.39 35.08
CA VAL A 319 8.77 6.76 34.69
C VAL A 319 8.58 5.53 33.80
N PRO A 320 7.68 4.57 34.15
CA PRO A 320 7.37 3.47 33.22
C PRO A 320 6.94 3.92 31.83
N ILE A 321 5.99 4.86 31.74
CA ILE A 321 5.52 5.37 30.41
C ILE A 321 6.67 6.07 29.67
N PHE A 322 7.49 6.87 30.34
CA PHE A 322 8.67 7.51 29.72
C PHE A 322 9.63 6.47 29.13
N LEU A 323 9.94 5.41 29.88
CA LEU A 323 10.86 4.37 29.42
C LEU A 323 10.27 3.57 28.24
N THR A 324 8.98 3.22 28.29
CA THR A 324 8.33 2.52 27.18
C THR A 324 8.27 3.38 25.93
N SER A 325 7.89 4.66 26.05
CA SER A 325 7.85 5.58 24.92
C SER A 325 9.26 5.82 24.36
N LEU A 326 10.27 6.02 25.21
CA LEU A 326 11.65 6.23 24.80
C LEU A 326 12.22 5.03 24.03
N THR A 327 12.02 3.82 24.55
CA THR A 327 12.48 2.60 23.85
C THR A 327 11.78 2.39 22.52
N THR A 328 10.48 2.71 22.43
CA THR A 328 9.71 2.58 21.21
C THR A 328 10.12 3.66 20.19
N ILE A 329 10.34 4.91 20.62
CA ILE A 329 10.89 5.98 19.78
C ILE A 329 12.27 5.57 19.25
N ALA A 330 13.15 5.05 20.10
CA ALA A 330 14.47 4.60 19.67
C ALA A 330 14.38 3.46 18.62
N ALA A 331 13.46 2.51 18.82
CA ALA A 331 13.23 1.40 17.90
C ALA A 331 12.74 1.91 16.52
N PHE A 332 11.73 2.79 16.47
CA PHE A 332 11.27 3.34 15.20
C PHE A 332 12.29 4.29 14.56
N SER A 333 12.97 5.11 15.37
CA SER A 333 14.03 5.99 14.86
C SER A 333 15.19 5.23 14.23
N SER A 334 15.45 3.97 14.62
CA SER A 334 16.49 3.16 14.00
C SER A 334 16.21 2.85 12.53
N LEU A 335 14.95 2.91 12.09
CA LEU A 335 14.58 2.80 10.68
C LEU A 335 15.09 3.95 9.82
N SER A 336 15.51 5.07 10.44
CA SER A 336 16.15 6.19 9.72
C SER A 336 17.48 5.80 9.05
N PHE A 337 18.06 4.65 9.41
CA PHE A 337 19.26 4.09 8.81
C PHE A 337 18.95 3.00 7.76
N ALA A 338 17.68 2.76 7.45
CA ALA A 338 17.29 1.79 6.44
C ALA A 338 17.72 2.26 5.04
N PRO A 339 18.07 1.35 4.12
CA PRO A 339 18.43 1.71 2.75
C PRO A 339 17.25 2.20 1.92
N ILE A 340 16.02 1.88 2.32
CA ILE A 340 14.78 2.29 1.66
C ILE A 340 14.39 3.67 2.16
N LYS A 341 14.28 4.67 1.26
CA LYS A 341 14.00 6.08 1.60
C LYS A 341 12.73 6.23 2.43
N GLN A 342 11.66 5.56 2.06
CA GLN A 342 10.35 5.66 2.72
C GLN A 342 10.35 5.08 4.14
N LEU A 343 11.16 4.05 4.42
CA LEU A 343 11.33 3.52 5.78
C LEU A 343 12.02 4.52 6.71
N MET A 344 12.90 5.38 6.17
CA MET A 344 13.49 6.46 6.98
C MET A 344 12.42 7.44 7.46
N GLY A 345 11.57 7.93 6.54
CA GLY A 345 10.47 8.83 6.87
C GLY A 345 9.44 8.19 7.79
N TYR A 346 9.11 6.92 7.53
CA TYR A 346 8.24 6.09 8.37
C TYR A 346 8.68 6.10 9.84
N GLY A 347 9.97 5.76 10.09
CA GLY A 347 10.50 5.68 11.45
C GLY A 347 10.47 7.03 12.18
N ILE A 348 10.83 8.11 11.49
CA ILE A 348 10.82 9.48 12.05
C ILE A 348 9.39 9.91 12.38
N CYS A 349 8.46 9.77 11.45
CA CYS A 349 7.07 10.22 11.62
C CYS A 349 6.35 9.48 12.76
N ILE A 350 6.49 8.16 12.85
CA ILE A 350 5.93 7.39 13.98
C ILE A 350 6.57 7.83 15.31
N SER A 351 7.89 8.04 15.33
CA SER A 351 8.59 8.48 16.51
C SER A 351 8.06 9.82 17.04
N VAL A 352 7.77 10.77 16.15
CA VAL A 352 7.15 12.06 16.49
C VAL A 352 5.73 11.85 17.04
N GLY A 353 4.93 10.97 16.42
CA GLY A 353 3.60 10.62 16.88
C GLY A 353 3.61 10.01 18.30
N ILE A 354 4.55 9.09 18.59
CA ILE A 354 4.72 8.46 19.90
C ILE A 354 5.19 9.48 20.94
N ALA A 355 6.15 10.34 20.59
CA ALA A 355 6.61 11.41 21.47
C ALA A 355 5.46 12.34 21.88
N HIS A 356 4.60 12.70 20.91
CA HIS A 356 3.44 13.51 21.19
C HIS A 356 2.40 12.77 22.05
N ALA A 357 2.14 11.48 21.79
CA ALA A 357 1.28 10.64 22.62
C ALA A 357 1.75 10.60 24.07
N PHE A 358 3.07 10.45 24.29
CA PHE A 358 3.68 10.53 25.61
C PHE A 358 3.42 11.88 26.30
N ILE A 359 3.66 12.99 25.58
CA ILE A 359 3.41 14.35 26.11
C ILE A 359 1.95 14.51 26.49
N LEU A 360 1.01 14.08 25.63
CA LEU A 360 -0.42 14.15 25.92
C LEU A 360 -0.84 13.28 27.11
N SER A 361 -0.32 12.05 27.20
CA SER A 361 -0.63 11.12 28.29
C SER A 361 -0.11 11.62 29.63
N THR A 362 0.93 12.45 29.63
CA THR A 362 1.57 12.96 30.86
C THR A 362 1.18 14.40 31.21
N THR A 363 0.59 15.17 30.29
CA THR A 363 0.18 16.55 30.51
C THR A 363 -1.32 16.77 30.27
N PHE A 364 -1.80 16.54 29.06
CA PHE A 364 -3.20 16.75 28.68
C PHE A 364 -4.16 15.85 29.46
N LEU A 365 -3.87 14.55 29.52
CA LEU A 365 -4.75 13.55 30.13
C LEU A 365 -4.94 13.79 31.64
N PRO A 366 -3.89 13.95 32.46
CA PRO A 366 -4.05 14.26 33.90
C PRO A 366 -4.72 15.62 34.11
N ALA A 367 -4.44 16.63 33.28
CA ALA A 367 -5.10 17.93 33.37
C ALA A 367 -6.60 17.83 33.07
N ALA A 368 -6.99 17.10 32.04
CA ALA A 368 -8.40 16.87 31.69
C ALA A 368 -9.14 16.10 32.81
N ILE A 369 -8.48 15.11 33.40
CA ILE A 369 -9.04 14.37 34.54
C ILE A 369 -9.23 15.26 35.76
N SER A 370 -8.30 16.20 36.04
CA SER A 370 -8.34 17.07 37.23
C SER A 370 -9.50 18.08 37.20
N ILE A 371 -9.89 18.56 36.02
CA ILE A 371 -10.98 19.55 35.88
C ILE A 371 -12.35 18.89 35.96
N LYS A 372 -12.45 17.60 35.63
CA LYS A 372 -13.73 16.89 35.58
C LYS A 372 -14.26 16.59 36.99
N LYS A 373 -15.54 16.88 37.20
CA LYS A 373 -16.29 16.39 38.37
C LYS A 373 -16.65 14.91 38.15
N TRP A 374 -16.06 14.04 38.97
CA TRP A 374 -16.27 12.60 38.89
C TRP A 374 -17.41 12.14 39.78
N ASP A 375 -18.30 11.30 39.25
CA ASP A 375 -19.31 10.62 40.06
C ASP A 375 -18.67 9.47 40.84
N MET A 376 -18.64 9.63 42.16
CA MET A 376 -18.01 8.67 43.10
C MET A 376 -18.82 7.38 43.24
N SER A 377 -20.09 7.36 42.80
CA SER A 377 -20.95 6.17 42.79
C SER A 377 -20.76 5.30 41.55
N SER A 378 -20.10 5.84 40.51
CA SER A 378 -19.95 5.17 39.22
C SER A 378 -19.21 3.84 39.35
N SER A 379 -19.56 2.87 38.48
CA SER A 379 -18.95 1.53 38.47
C SER A 379 -17.45 1.55 38.18
N ALA A 380 -16.97 2.57 37.46
CA ALA A 380 -15.56 2.78 37.17
C ALA A 380 -14.75 3.08 38.47
N VAL A 381 -15.35 3.88 39.37
CA VAL A 381 -14.74 4.27 40.62
C VAL A 381 -14.94 3.23 41.72
N THR A 382 -16.06 2.51 41.75
CA THR A 382 -16.41 1.62 42.87
C THR A 382 -15.92 0.17 42.70
N ARG A 383 -15.79 -0.34 41.44
CA ARG A 383 -15.49 -1.76 41.20
C ARG A 383 -14.25 -1.91 40.30
N ALA A 384 -13.46 -2.98 40.54
CA ALA A 384 -12.37 -3.37 39.64
C ALA A 384 -12.88 -3.81 38.25
N SER A 385 -12.18 -3.45 37.18
CA SER A 385 -12.55 -3.86 35.80
C SER A 385 -12.40 -5.37 35.60
N VAL A 386 -13.01 -5.91 34.55
CA VAL A 386 -12.87 -7.32 34.17
C VAL A 386 -11.39 -7.64 33.94
N PHE A 387 -10.71 -6.76 33.20
CA PHE A 387 -9.27 -6.90 32.88
C PHE A 387 -8.40 -6.84 34.16
N GLU A 388 -8.69 -5.92 35.08
CA GLU A 388 -7.95 -5.82 36.34
C GLU A 388 -8.06 -7.11 37.17
N ARG A 389 -9.26 -7.70 37.21
CA ARG A 389 -9.49 -8.99 37.86
C ARG A 389 -8.77 -10.14 37.19
N ALA A 390 -8.86 -10.20 35.84
CA ALA A 390 -8.18 -11.21 35.05
C ALA A 390 -6.66 -11.15 35.24
N ILE A 391 -6.06 -9.96 35.12
CA ILE A 391 -4.62 -9.78 35.29
C ILE A 391 -4.19 -10.18 36.71
N THR A 392 -4.99 -9.83 37.73
CA THR A 392 -4.69 -10.21 39.10
C THR A 392 -4.75 -11.73 39.29
N TYR A 393 -5.73 -12.40 38.68
CA TYR A 393 -5.85 -13.86 38.72
C TYR A 393 -4.66 -14.54 38.02
N PHE A 394 -4.34 -14.12 36.80
CA PHE A 394 -3.19 -14.63 36.05
C PHE A 394 -1.88 -14.37 36.79
N GLY A 395 -1.68 -13.17 37.33
CA GLY A 395 -0.49 -12.82 38.10
C GLY A 395 -0.28 -13.75 39.30
N LYS A 396 -1.35 -14.06 40.04
CA LYS A 396 -1.28 -15.05 41.14
C LYS A 396 -0.90 -16.43 40.64
N LYS A 397 -1.47 -16.88 39.48
CA LYS A 397 -1.20 -18.21 38.93
C LYS A 397 0.23 -18.32 38.39
N VAL A 398 0.75 -17.27 37.80
CA VAL A 398 2.15 -17.18 37.34
C VAL A 398 3.12 -17.28 38.48
N THR A 399 2.88 -16.52 39.57
CA THR A 399 3.75 -16.51 40.75
C THR A 399 3.68 -17.80 41.58
N SER A 400 2.53 -18.50 41.55
CA SER A 400 2.38 -19.79 42.22
C SER A 400 3.00 -20.98 41.49
N ASN A 401 3.17 -20.88 40.14
CA ASN A 401 3.70 -21.97 39.32
C ASN A 401 4.83 -21.50 38.37
N PRO A 402 5.90 -20.89 38.87
CA PRO A 402 6.91 -20.24 38.03
C PRO A 402 7.64 -21.21 37.11
N LYS A 403 7.92 -22.45 37.56
CA LYS A 403 8.59 -23.46 36.74
C LYS A 403 7.77 -23.90 35.53
N LEU A 404 6.43 -24.09 35.74
CA LEU A 404 5.53 -24.47 34.66
C LEU A 404 5.42 -23.36 33.62
N ILE A 405 5.32 -22.11 34.03
CA ILE A 405 5.22 -20.96 33.15
C ILE A 405 6.55 -20.77 32.39
N LEU A 406 7.68 -20.90 33.04
CA LEU A 406 8.99 -20.79 32.44
C LEU A 406 9.21 -21.91 31.39
N SER A 407 8.91 -23.17 31.74
CA SER A 407 9.04 -24.30 30.80
C SER A 407 8.09 -24.17 29.60
N GLY A 408 6.86 -23.68 29.81
CA GLY A 408 5.92 -23.39 28.73
C GLY A 408 6.44 -22.27 27.81
N GLY A 409 7.02 -21.21 28.36
CA GLY A 409 7.66 -20.14 27.60
C GLY A 409 8.84 -20.61 26.76
N ILE A 410 9.71 -21.46 27.33
CA ILE A 410 10.83 -22.07 26.62
C ILE A 410 10.31 -22.96 25.48
N LEU A 411 9.30 -23.80 25.73
CA LEU A 411 8.70 -24.65 24.70
C LEU A 411 8.15 -23.84 23.52
N ILE A 412 7.39 -22.78 23.80
CA ILE A 412 6.88 -21.87 22.77
C ILE A 412 8.03 -21.23 22.00
N GLY A 413 9.09 -20.80 22.68
CA GLY A 413 10.28 -20.27 22.06
C GLY A 413 10.97 -21.27 21.11
N LEU A 414 11.12 -22.52 21.52
CA LEU A 414 11.67 -23.58 20.68
C LEU A 414 10.82 -23.87 19.45
N VAL A 415 9.48 -23.92 19.61
CA VAL A 415 8.55 -24.04 18.45
C VAL A 415 8.69 -22.85 17.50
N GLY A 416 8.84 -21.62 18.04
CA GLY A 416 9.08 -20.42 17.25
C GLY A 416 10.39 -20.50 16.43
N ILE A 417 11.47 -21.00 17.02
CA ILE A 417 12.76 -21.20 16.34
C ILE A 417 12.60 -22.20 15.17
N VAL A 418 11.87 -23.31 15.38
CA VAL A 418 11.57 -24.25 14.29
C VAL A 418 10.81 -23.55 13.17
N GLY A 419 9.86 -22.66 13.51
CA GLY A 419 9.09 -21.87 12.52
C GLY A 419 9.96 -21.00 11.60
N LEU A 420 11.14 -20.55 12.06
CA LEU A 420 12.06 -19.75 11.23
C LEU A 420 12.55 -20.51 9.99
N PHE A 421 12.68 -21.83 10.06
CA PHE A 421 13.10 -22.66 8.93
C PHE A 421 12.04 -22.82 7.83
N TYR A 422 10.79 -22.46 8.14
CA TYR A 422 9.65 -22.47 7.20
C TYR A 422 9.32 -21.09 6.65
N LEU A 423 10.09 -20.07 7.01
CA LEU A 423 9.87 -18.70 6.55
C LEU A 423 10.18 -18.62 5.05
N LYS A 424 9.20 -18.21 4.26
CA LYS A 424 9.38 -17.93 2.83
C LYS A 424 9.38 -16.42 2.64
N VAL A 425 10.36 -15.91 1.91
CA VAL A 425 10.40 -14.53 1.45
C VAL A 425 9.77 -14.51 0.07
N ASP A 426 8.64 -13.84 -0.07
CA ASP A 426 7.93 -13.65 -1.34
C ASP A 426 7.62 -12.17 -1.50
N VAL A 427 8.05 -11.59 -2.63
CA VAL A 427 7.92 -10.17 -2.96
C VAL A 427 6.99 -9.98 -4.17
N ASN A 428 6.06 -10.90 -4.40
CA ASN A 428 5.08 -10.74 -5.47
C ASN A 428 4.09 -9.63 -5.11
N ILE A 429 4.17 -8.50 -5.83
CA ILE A 429 3.32 -7.31 -5.61
C ILE A 429 1.84 -7.65 -5.76
N ALA A 430 1.47 -8.51 -6.72
CA ALA A 430 0.10 -8.94 -6.89
C ALA A 430 -0.45 -9.69 -5.66
N SER A 431 0.42 -10.35 -4.86
CA SER A 431 0.01 -11.04 -3.63
C SER A 431 -0.36 -10.11 -2.47
N PHE A 432 -0.02 -8.82 -2.53
CA PHE A 432 -0.47 -7.83 -1.54
C PHE A 432 -1.98 -7.56 -1.63
N PHE A 433 -2.59 -7.85 -2.76
CA PHE A 433 -4.00 -7.61 -2.99
C PHE A 433 -4.84 -8.85 -2.66
N ARG A 434 -6.00 -8.61 -2.06
CA ARG A 434 -6.90 -9.68 -1.62
C ARG A 434 -7.50 -10.41 -2.82
N GLN A 435 -7.47 -11.74 -2.81
CA GLN A 435 -8.19 -12.58 -3.77
C GLN A 435 -9.70 -12.29 -3.76
N GLY A 436 -10.35 -12.35 -4.93
CA GLY A 436 -11.77 -12.06 -5.09
C GLY A 436 -12.09 -10.57 -5.13
N THR A 437 -11.10 -9.71 -5.33
CA THR A 437 -11.31 -8.32 -5.74
C THR A 437 -11.19 -8.24 -7.27
N GLU A 438 -12.02 -7.41 -7.89
CA GLU A 438 -11.99 -7.18 -9.35
C GLU A 438 -10.58 -6.88 -9.88
N PHE A 439 -9.84 -6.07 -9.12
CA PHE A 439 -8.45 -5.76 -9.40
C PHE A 439 -7.55 -7.01 -9.43
N ARG A 440 -7.62 -7.86 -8.39
CA ARG A 440 -6.80 -9.08 -8.30
C ARG A 440 -7.23 -10.11 -9.35
N ASP A 441 -8.53 -10.26 -9.55
CA ASP A 441 -9.08 -11.21 -10.50
C ASP A 441 -8.71 -10.84 -11.94
N SER A 442 -8.64 -9.54 -12.27
CA SER A 442 -8.15 -9.04 -13.56
C SER A 442 -6.67 -9.32 -13.79
N ILE A 443 -5.81 -9.10 -12.77
CA ILE A 443 -4.39 -9.43 -12.85
C ILE A 443 -4.19 -10.94 -13.03
N ASP A 444 -4.86 -11.75 -12.21
CA ASP A 444 -4.75 -13.21 -12.28
C ASP A 444 -5.26 -13.73 -13.65
N PHE A 445 -6.29 -13.10 -14.22
CA PHE A 445 -6.80 -13.41 -15.56
C PHE A 445 -5.75 -13.13 -16.64
N ILE A 446 -5.15 -11.94 -16.63
CA ILE A 446 -4.13 -11.56 -17.63
C ILE A 446 -2.88 -12.44 -17.49
N ASP A 447 -2.50 -12.82 -16.26
CA ASP A 447 -1.36 -13.71 -16.02
C ASP A 447 -1.61 -15.15 -16.50
N GLN A 448 -2.87 -15.62 -16.52
CA GLN A 448 -3.22 -16.99 -16.89
C GLN A 448 -3.59 -17.13 -18.38
N GLU A 449 -4.34 -16.18 -18.92
CA GLU A 449 -4.95 -16.28 -20.25
C GLU A 449 -4.22 -15.45 -21.33
N MET A 450 -3.37 -14.50 -20.91
CA MET A 450 -2.65 -13.58 -21.79
C MET A 450 -1.12 -13.76 -21.67
N THR A 451 -0.36 -12.74 -22.00
CA THR A 451 1.12 -12.74 -21.93
C THR A 451 1.69 -12.49 -20.52
N GLY A 452 0.85 -12.21 -19.55
CA GLY A 452 1.24 -11.84 -18.19
C GLY A 452 1.26 -10.33 -17.95
N THR A 453 1.22 -9.96 -16.68
CA THR A 453 1.21 -8.55 -16.21
C THR A 453 2.59 -8.03 -15.86
N MET A 454 3.59 -8.90 -15.79
CA MET A 454 4.97 -8.56 -15.44
C MET A 454 5.91 -8.86 -16.60
N ASP A 455 6.76 -7.91 -16.95
CA ASP A 455 7.80 -8.06 -17.96
C ASP A 455 9.21 -7.99 -17.34
N VAL A 456 10.15 -8.65 -17.98
CA VAL A 456 11.58 -8.55 -17.72
C VAL A 456 12.26 -8.08 -18.99
N ARG A 457 12.93 -6.95 -18.91
CA ARG A 457 13.65 -6.38 -20.06
C ARG A 457 15.13 -6.68 -19.98
N VAL A 458 15.67 -7.16 -21.08
CA VAL A 458 17.09 -7.43 -21.24
C VAL A 458 17.66 -6.46 -22.25
N ARG A 459 18.49 -5.53 -21.77
CA ARG A 459 19.22 -4.59 -22.64
C ARG A 459 20.45 -5.26 -23.23
N LEU A 460 20.51 -5.26 -24.55
CA LEU A 460 21.67 -5.77 -25.29
C LEU A 460 22.38 -4.60 -25.98
N GLU A 461 23.70 -4.50 -25.81
CA GLU A 461 24.52 -3.50 -26.45
C GLU A 461 25.20 -4.09 -27.68
N GLY A 462 25.01 -3.47 -28.85
CA GLY A 462 25.61 -3.94 -30.10
C GLY A 462 25.03 -3.26 -31.32
N SER A 463 25.56 -3.57 -32.49
CA SER A 463 24.99 -3.07 -33.76
C SER A 463 23.85 -3.97 -34.22
N MET A 464 22.63 -3.44 -34.21
CA MET A 464 21.42 -4.16 -34.68
C MET A 464 21.45 -4.43 -36.21
N LYS A 465 22.39 -3.82 -36.92
CA LYS A 465 22.63 -4.12 -38.36
C LYS A 465 23.55 -5.33 -38.56
N ASN A 466 24.10 -5.89 -37.50
CA ASN A 466 24.96 -7.05 -37.56
C ASN A 466 24.14 -8.34 -37.36
N PRO A 467 24.10 -9.26 -38.37
CA PRO A 467 23.36 -10.52 -38.24
C PRO A 467 23.78 -11.37 -36.99
N SER A 468 25.04 -11.27 -36.56
CA SER A 468 25.45 -12.00 -35.36
C SER A 468 24.75 -11.52 -34.11
N THR A 469 24.51 -10.21 -33.95
CA THR A 469 23.78 -9.64 -32.81
C THR A 469 22.30 -10.09 -32.81
N LEU A 470 21.67 -10.13 -33.97
CA LEU A 470 20.30 -10.64 -34.09
C LEU A 470 20.21 -12.13 -33.78
N ASN A 471 21.18 -12.94 -34.22
CA ASN A 471 21.24 -14.37 -33.89
C ASN A 471 21.43 -14.60 -32.39
N GLU A 472 22.28 -13.80 -31.72
CA GLU A 472 22.45 -13.86 -30.26
C GLU A 472 21.14 -13.52 -29.52
N MET A 473 20.35 -12.58 -30.05
CA MET A 473 19.00 -12.27 -29.51
C MET A 473 18.07 -13.48 -29.63
N VAL A 474 18.00 -14.11 -30.80
CA VAL A 474 17.20 -15.33 -31.03
C VAL A 474 17.61 -16.46 -30.08
N ASP A 475 18.90 -16.67 -29.90
CA ASP A 475 19.40 -17.73 -29.00
C ASP A 475 19.07 -17.43 -27.54
N LEU A 476 19.15 -16.16 -27.13
CA LEU A 476 18.74 -15.72 -25.80
C LEU A 476 17.21 -15.89 -25.59
N GLN A 477 16.40 -15.51 -26.57
CA GLN A 477 14.95 -15.73 -26.52
C GLN A 477 14.61 -17.21 -26.32
N LYS A 478 15.19 -18.11 -27.13
CA LYS A 478 15.00 -19.55 -26.99
C LYS A 478 15.43 -20.06 -25.60
N MET A 479 16.54 -19.54 -25.06
CA MET A 479 16.98 -19.91 -23.72
C MET A 479 16.01 -19.46 -22.64
N LEU A 480 15.45 -18.24 -22.76
CA LEU A 480 14.45 -17.70 -21.82
C LEU A 480 13.12 -18.46 -21.91
N GLU A 481 12.65 -18.78 -23.09
CA GLU A 481 11.39 -19.52 -23.34
C GLU A 481 11.43 -20.98 -22.87
N ASN A 482 12.62 -21.56 -22.76
CA ASN A 482 12.80 -22.86 -22.11
C ASN A 482 12.51 -22.83 -20.59
N ASN A 483 12.45 -21.63 -19.98
CA ASN A 483 12.05 -21.48 -18.60
C ASN A 483 10.53 -21.43 -18.50
N LYS A 484 9.94 -22.40 -17.79
CA LYS A 484 8.48 -22.50 -17.59
C LYS A 484 7.80 -21.26 -16.98
N LYS A 485 8.58 -20.31 -16.47
CA LYS A 485 8.09 -19.04 -15.90
C LYS A 485 8.02 -17.90 -16.91
N VAL A 486 8.58 -18.10 -18.11
CA VAL A 486 8.53 -17.14 -19.20
C VAL A 486 7.44 -17.60 -20.17
N THR A 487 6.41 -16.81 -20.32
CA THR A 487 5.27 -17.12 -21.19
C THR A 487 5.61 -16.84 -22.65
N THR A 488 6.28 -15.71 -22.92
CA THR A 488 6.72 -15.31 -24.27
C THR A 488 7.92 -14.39 -24.16
N SER A 489 8.73 -14.31 -25.21
CA SER A 489 9.76 -13.30 -25.40
C SER A 489 9.56 -12.56 -26.71
N TYR A 490 10.10 -11.35 -26.81
CA TYR A 490 10.01 -10.54 -28.02
C TYR A 490 11.28 -9.68 -28.19
N SER A 491 11.77 -9.59 -29.40
CA SER A 491 12.87 -8.71 -29.76
C SER A 491 12.72 -8.19 -31.21
N ILE A 492 13.59 -7.29 -31.62
CA ILE A 492 13.65 -6.87 -33.03
C ILE A 492 13.98 -8.04 -33.98
N ALA A 493 14.60 -9.09 -33.47
CA ALA A 493 14.90 -10.28 -34.29
C ALA A 493 13.65 -11.05 -34.73
N ASP A 494 12.49 -10.82 -34.10
CA ASP A 494 11.19 -11.39 -34.52
C ASP A 494 10.59 -10.67 -35.74
N VAL A 495 11.12 -9.50 -36.07
CA VAL A 495 10.60 -8.64 -37.16
C VAL A 495 11.50 -8.67 -38.40
N VAL A 496 12.78 -9.05 -38.23
CA VAL A 496 13.79 -9.06 -39.26
C VAL A 496 14.05 -10.47 -39.79
#